data_57095441c3c55a3a4539e22243f1c04e
#
_entry.id   57095441c3c55a3a4539e22243f1c04e
#
_cell.length_a   1.000
_cell.length_b   1.000
_cell.length_c   1.000
_cell.angle_alpha   90.00
_cell.angle_beta   90.00
_cell.angle_gamma   90.00
#
_symmetry.space_group_name_H-M   'P 1'
#
loop_
_entity.id
_entity.type
_entity.pdbx_description
1 polymer ?
#
loop_
_entity_poly.entity_id
_entity_poly.type
_entity_poly.pdbx_seq_one_letter_code
_entity_poly.pdbx_strand_id
1 'polypeptide(L)'
;MPPDTNLGPAQAGDTPPLFHMVAGGPRPVAPFSHAVEHDGWVFVTGQMPDSVAEPGVLPEGIVAQTRNVMANLDTVLRGLGLGLEHVLMARVYLTHFAEDYGPMNETYRGFFPPDRLPARTCIGVTGLAYDARIEIDLVARRPTNAA
;
A
#
# COMPACT_ATOMS: atom_id res chain seq x y z
N MET A 1 -14.99 26.91 -21.15
CA MET A 1 -16.14 26.68 -20.29
C MET A 1 -15.64 25.95 -19.04
N PRO A 2 -15.67 26.56 -17.86
CA PRO A 2 -15.31 25.81 -16.67
C PRO A 2 -16.32 24.69 -16.49
N PRO A 3 -15.91 23.51 -15.97
CA PRO A 3 -16.85 22.45 -15.71
C PRO A 3 -17.86 22.92 -14.67
N ASP A 4 -19.13 22.65 -14.96
CA ASP A 4 -20.22 22.88 -14.00
C ASP A 4 -19.93 22.09 -12.74
N THR A 5 -19.47 22.76 -11.71
CA THR A 5 -19.29 22.19 -10.37
C THR A 5 -20.62 22.22 -9.62
N ASN A 6 -21.71 21.87 -10.26
CA ASN A 6 -22.96 21.65 -9.53
C ASN A 6 -22.96 20.27 -8.91
N LEU A 7 -22.07 20.09 -7.92
CA LEU A 7 -22.26 19.04 -6.95
C LEU A 7 -23.50 19.46 -6.15
N GLY A 8 -24.61 18.79 -6.40
CA GLY A 8 -25.80 18.98 -5.58
C GLY A 8 -25.49 18.86 -4.09
N PRO A 9 -26.36 19.38 -3.20
CA PRO A 9 -26.10 19.34 -1.78
C PRO A 9 -25.83 17.88 -1.34
N ALA A 10 -24.77 17.70 -0.54
CA ALA A 10 -24.45 16.40 0.05
C ALA A 10 -25.71 15.86 0.74
N GLN A 11 -26.08 14.63 0.42
CA GLN A 11 -27.23 14.03 1.04
C GLN A 11 -26.94 13.70 2.50
N ALA A 12 -27.93 13.80 3.35
CA ALA A 12 -27.81 13.42 4.77
C ALA A 12 -27.39 11.96 4.86
N GLY A 13 -26.15 11.70 5.33
CA GLY A 13 -25.55 10.37 5.42
C GLY A 13 -24.29 10.17 4.59
N ASP A 14 -23.95 11.09 3.67
CA ASP A 14 -22.70 11.04 2.92
C ASP A 14 -21.53 11.49 3.81
N THR A 15 -20.65 10.54 4.16
CA THR A 15 -19.41 10.83 4.86
C THR A 15 -18.31 11.10 3.83
N PRO A 16 -17.59 12.24 3.93
CA PRO A 16 -16.49 12.49 3.00
C PRO A 16 -15.34 11.51 3.19
N PRO A 17 -14.53 11.26 2.14
CA PRO A 17 -13.32 10.47 2.29
C PRO A 17 -12.36 11.10 3.29
N LEU A 18 -11.60 10.25 3.99
CA LEU A 18 -10.52 10.65 4.88
C LEU A 18 -9.19 10.47 4.16
N PHE A 19 -8.39 11.54 4.12
CA PHE A 19 -7.06 11.54 3.50
C PHE A 19 -6.02 11.46 4.62
N HIS A 20 -5.30 10.34 4.70
CA HIS A 20 -4.41 10.05 5.81
C HIS A 20 -2.96 10.33 5.47
N MET A 21 -2.30 11.08 6.35
CA MET A 21 -0.84 11.19 6.42
C MET A 21 -0.39 10.62 7.74
N VAL A 22 0.34 9.51 7.70
CA VAL A 22 0.74 8.77 8.91
C VAL A 22 2.04 9.35 9.45
N ALA A 23 2.02 9.81 10.69
CA ALA A 23 3.22 10.24 11.40
C ALA A 23 4.17 9.05 11.58
N GLY A 24 5.46 9.24 11.26
CA GLY A 24 6.45 8.16 11.30
C GLY A 24 6.40 7.20 10.11
N GLY A 25 5.46 7.38 9.19
CA GLY A 25 5.43 6.64 7.92
C GLY A 25 6.48 7.13 6.94
N PRO A 26 6.71 6.38 5.85
CA PRO A 26 7.64 6.80 4.82
C PRO A 26 7.23 8.15 4.23
N ARG A 27 8.20 9.06 4.08
CA ARG A 27 7.92 10.37 3.51
C ARG A 27 7.47 10.21 2.05
N PRO A 28 6.31 10.80 1.65
CA PRO A 28 5.89 10.78 0.26
C PRO A 28 6.91 11.49 -0.63
N VAL A 29 7.29 10.82 -1.73
CA VAL A 29 8.26 11.33 -2.71
C VAL A 29 7.59 12.01 -3.90
N ALA A 30 6.27 12.02 -3.91
CA ALA A 30 5.42 12.58 -4.96
C ALA A 30 4.10 13.07 -4.32
N PRO A 31 3.21 13.74 -5.07
CA PRO A 31 1.98 14.30 -4.51
C PRO A 31 0.91 13.23 -4.28
N PHE A 32 0.94 12.57 -3.13
CA PHE A 32 -0.07 11.59 -2.71
C PHE A 32 -0.21 11.54 -1.19
N SER A 33 -1.36 11.06 -0.70
CA SER A 33 -1.57 10.70 0.69
C SER A 33 -1.05 9.28 0.96
N HIS A 34 -0.72 8.95 2.20
CA HIS A 34 -0.38 7.58 2.59
C HIS A 34 -1.52 6.61 2.35
N ALA A 35 -2.74 7.04 2.64
CA ALA A 35 -3.94 6.25 2.39
C ALA A 35 -5.15 7.16 2.25
N VAL A 36 -6.19 6.65 1.58
CA VAL A 36 -7.50 7.28 1.52
C VAL A 36 -8.54 6.28 2.02
N GLU A 37 -9.40 6.72 2.92
CA GLU A 37 -10.42 5.88 3.53
C GLU A 37 -11.81 6.42 3.24
N HIS A 38 -12.73 5.53 2.84
CA HIS A 38 -14.14 5.86 2.66
C HIS A 38 -14.99 4.63 3.00
N ASP A 39 -16.00 4.81 3.84
CA ASP A 39 -16.90 3.74 4.29
C ASP A 39 -16.16 2.51 4.83
N GLY A 40 -15.04 2.71 5.50
CA GLY A 40 -14.20 1.65 6.04
C GLY A 40 -13.29 0.95 5.02
N TRP A 41 -13.39 1.28 3.73
CA TRP A 41 -12.44 0.84 2.72
C TRP A 41 -11.20 1.73 2.76
N VAL A 42 -10.04 1.13 2.88
CA VAL A 42 -8.78 1.84 3.02
C VAL A 42 -7.87 1.48 1.84
N PHE A 43 -7.56 2.49 1.05
CA PHE A 43 -6.69 2.37 -0.12
C PHE A 43 -5.31 2.87 0.29
N VAL A 44 -4.34 1.96 0.37
CA VAL A 44 -2.99 2.28 0.81
C VAL A 44 -2.11 2.49 -0.42
N THR A 45 -1.49 3.66 -0.49
CA THR A 45 -0.58 4.03 -1.57
C THR A 45 0.58 3.04 -1.68
N GLY A 46 1.01 2.78 -2.90
CA GLY A 46 2.16 1.94 -3.18
C GLY A 46 3.39 2.38 -2.41
N GLN A 47 4.02 1.46 -1.72
CA GLN A 47 5.23 1.71 -0.94
C GLN A 47 6.45 1.21 -1.68
N MET A 48 7.54 1.97 -1.51
CA MET A 48 8.84 1.68 -2.08
C MET A 48 9.70 0.89 -1.08
N PRO A 49 10.78 0.26 -1.54
CA PRO A 49 11.60 -0.60 -0.67
C PRO A 49 12.68 0.13 0.13
N ASP A 50 12.64 1.45 0.21
CA ASP A 50 13.51 2.19 1.12
C ASP A 50 13.03 2.05 2.58
N SER A 51 13.90 2.36 3.52
CA SER A 51 13.50 2.44 4.94
C SER A 51 13.18 3.88 5.32
N VAL A 52 12.36 4.04 6.39
CA VAL A 52 12.05 5.37 6.93
C VAL A 52 13.32 6.09 7.40
N ALA A 53 14.32 5.33 7.91
CA ALA A 53 15.57 5.88 8.39
C ALA A 53 16.48 6.38 7.28
N GLU A 54 16.39 5.80 6.08
CA GLU A 54 17.23 6.14 4.93
C GLU A 54 16.38 6.31 3.67
N PRO A 55 15.60 7.42 3.57
CA PRO A 55 14.74 7.67 2.43
C PRO A 55 15.51 7.67 1.11
N GLY A 56 14.99 6.93 0.12
CA GLY A 56 15.60 6.84 -1.21
C GLY A 56 16.76 5.87 -1.34
N VAL A 57 17.24 5.29 -0.23
CA VAL A 57 18.30 4.28 -0.25
C VAL A 57 17.66 2.90 -0.25
N LEU A 58 17.94 2.13 -1.30
CA LEU A 58 17.36 0.78 -1.46
C LEU A 58 18.38 -0.29 -1.07
N PRO A 59 17.93 -1.34 -0.35
CA PRO A 59 18.77 -2.51 -0.13
C PRO A 59 18.94 -3.29 -1.42
N GLU A 60 20.01 -4.08 -1.51
CA GLU A 60 20.24 -4.94 -2.65
C GLU A 60 19.37 -6.20 -2.60
N GLY A 61 18.82 -6.53 -3.77
CA GLY A 61 18.12 -7.77 -4.00
C GLY A 61 16.65 -7.73 -3.63
N ILE A 62 15.91 -8.61 -4.28
CA ILE A 62 14.45 -8.64 -4.18
C ILE A 62 13.96 -9.04 -2.78
N VAL A 63 14.66 -9.92 -2.08
CA VAL A 63 14.25 -10.37 -0.74
C VAL A 63 14.26 -9.21 0.23
N ALA A 64 15.37 -8.46 0.30
CA ALA A 64 15.49 -7.31 1.20
C ALA A 64 14.52 -6.19 0.81
N GLN A 65 14.35 -5.94 -0.49
CA GLN A 65 13.41 -4.94 -0.97
C GLN A 65 11.96 -5.33 -0.66
N THR A 66 11.58 -6.58 -0.81
CA THR A 66 10.24 -7.05 -0.46
C THR A 66 9.96 -6.87 1.04
N ARG A 67 10.93 -7.22 1.89
CA ARG A 67 10.81 -7.01 3.34
C ARG A 67 10.59 -5.54 3.71
N ASN A 68 11.34 -4.65 3.09
CA ASN A 68 11.21 -3.21 3.35
C ASN A 68 9.87 -2.66 2.88
N VAL A 69 9.39 -3.06 1.70
CA VAL A 69 8.06 -2.66 1.23
C VAL A 69 6.98 -3.11 2.21
N MET A 70 7.03 -4.37 2.65
CA MET A 70 6.05 -4.89 3.60
C MET A 70 6.13 -4.19 4.96
N ALA A 71 7.33 -3.86 5.43
CA ALA A 71 7.51 -3.09 6.67
C ALA A 71 6.91 -1.68 6.53
N ASN A 72 7.10 -1.02 5.40
CA ASN A 72 6.53 0.31 5.15
C ASN A 72 4.99 0.26 5.09
N LEU A 73 4.44 -0.76 4.44
CA LEU A 73 2.98 -0.96 4.41
C LEU A 73 2.42 -1.22 5.81
N ASP A 74 3.08 -2.05 6.61
CA ASP A 74 2.68 -2.31 7.99
C ASP A 74 2.73 -1.03 8.84
N THR A 75 3.75 -0.22 8.67
CA THR A 75 3.87 1.07 9.37
C THR A 75 2.69 2.00 9.05
N VAL A 76 2.32 2.11 7.78
CA VAL A 76 1.15 2.92 7.37
C VAL A 76 -0.14 2.36 7.98
N LEU A 77 -0.36 1.05 7.86
CA LEU A 77 -1.55 0.39 8.42
C LEU A 77 -1.64 0.59 9.94
N ARG A 78 -0.54 0.38 10.66
CA ARG A 78 -0.48 0.56 12.11
C ARG A 78 -0.81 1.99 12.53
N GLY A 79 -0.35 2.97 11.77
CA GLY A 79 -0.69 4.37 11.99
C GLY A 79 -2.17 4.67 11.83
N LEU A 80 -2.92 3.82 11.14
CA LEU A 80 -4.37 3.91 10.96
C LEU A 80 -5.15 2.99 11.92
N GLY A 81 -4.46 2.33 12.86
CA GLY A 81 -5.08 1.37 13.76
C GLY A 81 -5.43 0.04 13.09
N LEU A 82 -4.76 -0.27 11.98
CA LEU A 82 -4.95 -1.50 11.22
C LEU A 82 -3.66 -2.33 11.20
N GLY A 83 -3.74 -3.51 10.64
CA GLY A 83 -2.60 -4.39 10.42
C GLY A 83 -2.77 -5.19 9.14
N LEU A 84 -1.79 -6.03 8.81
CA LEU A 84 -1.82 -6.86 7.61
C LEU A 84 -3.03 -7.83 7.61
N GLU A 85 -3.55 -8.19 8.77
CA GLU A 85 -4.75 -9.01 8.91
C GLU A 85 -6.02 -8.37 8.33
N HIS A 86 -6.00 -7.06 8.09
CA HIS A 86 -7.13 -6.32 7.51
C HIS A 86 -7.02 -6.16 6.00
N VAL A 87 -5.93 -6.63 5.40
CA VAL A 87 -5.68 -6.50 3.96
C VAL A 87 -6.54 -7.50 3.20
N LEU A 88 -7.27 -7.02 2.21
CA LEU A 88 -8.10 -7.82 1.33
C LEU A 88 -7.45 -8.09 -0.01
N MET A 89 -6.70 -7.12 -0.54
CA MET A 89 -6.05 -7.21 -1.84
C MET A 89 -4.71 -6.52 -1.82
N ALA A 90 -3.73 -7.15 -2.48
CA ALA A 90 -2.42 -6.57 -2.75
C ALA A 90 -2.18 -6.53 -4.26
N ARG A 91 -1.51 -5.48 -4.74
CA ARG A 91 -0.99 -5.41 -6.09
C ARG A 91 0.52 -5.29 -6.02
N VAL A 92 1.22 -6.20 -6.70
CA VAL A 92 2.68 -6.27 -6.69
C VAL A 92 3.20 -5.93 -8.07
N TYR A 93 4.14 -4.99 -8.13
CA TYR A 93 4.77 -4.52 -9.35
C TYR A 93 6.25 -4.86 -9.30
N LEU A 94 6.75 -5.56 -10.33
CA LEU A 94 8.14 -6.00 -10.42
C LEU A 94 8.79 -5.47 -11.70
N THR A 95 9.98 -4.88 -11.59
CA THR A 95 10.74 -4.42 -12.76
C THR A 95 11.54 -5.55 -13.41
N HIS A 96 11.81 -6.63 -12.68
CA HIS A 96 12.54 -7.82 -13.16
C HIS A 96 11.70 -9.07 -12.86
N PHE A 97 10.54 -9.16 -13.48
CA PHE A 97 9.51 -10.15 -13.15
C PHE A 97 10.03 -11.59 -13.20
N ALA A 98 10.65 -11.99 -14.30
CA ALA A 98 11.09 -13.38 -14.48
C ALA A 98 12.11 -13.83 -13.42
N GLU A 99 13.00 -12.92 -13.04
CA GLU A 99 14.06 -13.16 -12.07
C GLU A 99 13.55 -13.13 -10.63
N ASP A 100 12.64 -12.19 -10.33
CA ASP A 100 12.27 -11.85 -8.95
C ASP A 100 10.97 -12.51 -8.46
N TYR A 101 10.14 -13.01 -9.34
CA TYR A 101 8.81 -13.53 -8.99
C TYR A 101 8.88 -14.63 -7.94
N GLY A 102 9.74 -15.63 -8.12
CA GLY A 102 9.90 -16.75 -7.17
C GLY A 102 10.38 -16.31 -5.79
N PRO A 103 11.54 -15.65 -5.69
CA PRO A 103 12.05 -15.17 -4.40
C PRO A 103 11.12 -14.17 -3.70
N MET A 104 10.47 -13.30 -4.47
CA MET A 104 9.47 -12.38 -3.93
C MET A 104 8.30 -13.15 -3.30
N ASN A 105 7.76 -14.14 -3.99
CA ASN A 105 6.65 -14.95 -3.47
C ASN A 105 7.00 -15.62 -2.15
N GLU A 106 8.19 -16.19 -2.03
CA GLU A 106 8.64 -16.84 -0.80
C GLU A 106 8.71 -15.84 0.36
N THR A 107 9.23 -14.65 0.12
CA THR A 107 9.35 -13.60 1.13
C THR A 107 7.98 -13.03 1.52
N TYR A 108 7.15 -12.71 0.54
CA TYR A 108 5.80 -12.17 0.73
C TYR A 108 4.93 -13.12 1.55
N ARG A 109 4.99 -14.41 1.25
CA ARG A 109 4.22 -15.46 1.93
C ARG A 109 4.41 -15.44 3.45
N GLY A 110 5.60 -15.12 3.92
CA GLY A 110 5.94 -15.11 5.34
C GLY A 110 5.24 -14.01 6.16
N PHE A 111 4.58 -13.05 5.50
CA PHE A 111 3.89 -11.96 6.20
C PHE A 111 2.43 -12.28 6.53
N PHE A 112 1.89 -13.39 6.06
CA PHE A 112 0.49 -13.75 6.25
C PHE A 112 0.34 -15.20 6.73
N PRO A 113 -0.70 -15.50 7.54
CA PRO A 113 -1.05 -16.89 7.81
C PRO A 113 -1.39 -17.63 6.49
N PRO A 114 -1.03 -18.91 6.34
CA PRO A 114 -1.22 -19.64 5.08
C PRO A 114 -2.66 -19.74 4.60
N ASP A 115 -3.63 -19.65 5.51
CA ASP A 115 -5.06 -19.70 5.22
C ASP A 115 -5.70 -18.32 5.06
N ARG A 116 -4.90 -17.24 5.15
CA ARG A 116 -5.38 -15.86 5.11
C ARG A 116 -4.56 -15.00 4.17
N LEU A 117 -4.21 -15.52 3.02
CA LEU A 117 -3.51 -14.76 1.99
C LEU A 117 -4.49 -13.80 1.31
N PRO A 118 -4.18 -12.51 1.21
CA PRO A 118 -5.00 -11.56 0.45
C PRO A 118 -5.14 -11.97 -1.00
N ALA A 119 -6.23 -11.55 -1.63
CA ALA A 119 -6.30 -11.57 -3.09
C ALA A 119 -5.11 -10.77 -3.64
N ARG A 120 -4.50 -11.23 -4.73
CA ARG A 120 -3.28 -10.57 -5.24
C ARG A 120 -3.19 -10.64 -6.74
N THR A 121 -2.71 -9.53 -7.32
CA THR A 121 -2.23 -9.48 -8.71
C THR A 121 -0.77 -9.07 -8.68
N CYS A 122 0.06 -9.73 -9.50
CA CYS A 122 1.46 -9.37 -9.69
C CYS A 122 1.74 -9.20 -11.17
N ILE A 123 2.32 -8.05 -11.54
CA ILE A 123 2.65 -7.72 -12.93
C ILE A 123 4.07 -7.21 -13.05
N GLY A 124 4.66 -7.42 -14.24
CA GLY A 124 5.91 -6.79 -14.62
C GLY A 124 5.66 -5.38 -15.14
N VAL A 125 6.52 -4.44 -14.78
CA VAL A 125 6.46 -3.04 -15.19
C VAL A 125 7.80 -2.58 -15.74
N THR A 126 7.78 -1.48 -16.51
CA THR A 126 8.98 -0.97 -17.18
C THR A 126 9.88 -0.12 -16.28
N GLY A 127 9.38 0.34 -15.15
CA GLY A 127 10.16 1.12 -14.21
C GLY A 127 9.36 1.48 -12.97
N LEU A 128 10.08 1.72 -11.87
CA LEU A 128 9.54 2.18 -10.60
C LEU A 128 10.41 3.32 -10.08
N ALA A 129 9.86 4.14 -9.17
CA ALA A 129 10.62 5.19 -8.52
C ALA A 129 11.87 4.61 -7.84
N TYR A 130 12.95 5.40 -7.76
CA TYR A 130 14.25 5.00 -7.20
C TYR A 130 14.92 3.81 -7.89
N ASP A 131 14.49 3.45 -9.10
CA ASP A 131 14.97 2.24 -9.77
C ASP A 131 14.73 0.98 -8.92
N ALA A 132 13.63 0.97 -8.18
CA ALA A 132 13.24 -0.14 -7.32
C ALA A 132 12.88 -1.38 -8.12
N ARG A 133 13.10 -2.54 -7.54
CA ARG A 133 12.72 -3.83 -8.13
C ARG A 133 11.28 -4.19 -7.83
N ILE A 134 10.69 -3.60 -6.79
CA ILE A 134 9.34 -3.93 -6.32
C ILE A 134 8.63 -2.70 -5.76
N GLU A 135 7.32 -2.65 -5.98
CA GLU A 135 6.36 -1.78 -5.30
C GLU A 135 5.12 -2.59 -4.99
N ILE A 136 4.47 -2.31 -3.86
CA ILE A 136 3.21 -2.96 -3.49
C ILE A 136 2.24 -1.92 -2.97
N ASP A 137 0.99 -1.96 -3.46
CA ASP A 137 -0.13 -1.24 -2.88
C ASP A 137 -1.17 -2.21 -2.31
N LEU A 138 -2.04 -1.71 -1.44
CA LEU A 138 -3.00 -2.53 -0.72
C LEU A 138 -4.39 -1.91 -0.71
N VAL A 139 -5.39 -2.78 -0.61
CA VAL A 139 -6.74 -2.42 -0.19
C VAL A 139 -7.04 -3.17 1.11
N ALA A 140 -7.40 -2.44 2.14
CA ALA A 140 -7.77 -2.98 3.44
C ALA A 140 -9.20 -2.58 3.81
N ARG A 141 -9.77 -3.26 4.77
CA ARG A 141 -11.12 -2.96 5.27
C ARG A 141 -11.06 -2.79 6.79
N ARG A 142 -11.45 -1.63 7.27
CA ARG A 142 -11.58 -1.40 8.71
C ARG A 142 -12.71 -2.26 9.25
N PRO A 143 -12.47 -3.07 10.31
CA PRO A 143 -13.54 -3.86 10.88
C PRO A 143 -14.64 -2.94 11.42
N THR A 144 -15.88 -3.34 11.18
CA THR A 144 -17.02 -2.67 11.81
C THR A 144 -17.06 -3.08 13.28
N ASN A 145 -17.20 -2.08 14.17
CA ASN A 145 -17.51 -2.40 15.57
C ASN A 145 -18.91 -3.01 15.61
N ALA A 146 -18.96 -4.35 15.57
CA ALA A 146 -20.17 -5.02 16.00
C ALA A 146 -20.32 -4.76 17.50
N ALA A 147 -21.32 -3.97 17.85
CA ALA A 147 -21.70 -3.82 19.25
C ALA A 147 -22.16 -5.17 19.81
#